data_9d228b66dffd99b7249a822cf03d2bf6
#
_entry.id   9d228b66dffd99b7249a822cf03d2bf6
#
_cell.length_a   1.000
_cell.length_b   1.000
_cell.length_c   1.000
_cell.angle_alpha   90.00
_cell.angle_beta   90.00
_cell.angle_gamma   90.00
#
_symmetry.space_group_name_H-M   'P 1'
#
loop_
_entity.id
_entity.type
_entity.pdbx_description
1 polymer ?
#
loop_
_entity_poly.entity_id
_entity_poly.type
_entity_poly.pdbx_seq_one_letter_code
_entity_poly.pdbx_strand_id
1 'polypeptide(L)'
;MASSTASESVPIETHHEDMIHDAQLDYYGKRLATCSSDRTVKVFDVIDGDAQKTAGGQVLKGHTGPVWQVSWAHPKYGHILATCSYDGKVLIWKEQQQQGSTSGTWLKIKEHNLHSASVNSISWAPHELGAILACASSDGKLSVLTFKNDGSWDADIFNGHAIGCNAVSWAPAVLPGSLISPAPPAPQAPGAGGTQPTQSPVATTKRFASAGCDNVVRIWGFNTQSQSWVEEDVLAGHNDWVRDVAWAPNIGLPRSYIATASQDRTVLIWTKDAPNTPWVKTALDPSTVSSAVSNAPPSGQPAQPGKFPDVVWRVSWSLAGNILAVSCGDGKVTLWKENLKGVWECVNELAS
;
A
#
# COMPACT_ATOMS: atom_id res chain seq x y z
N MET A 1 -11.89 -24.68 27.08
CA MET A 1 -11.27 -25.10 25.80
C MET A 1 -12.14 -24.53 24.69
N ALA A 2 -11.77 -23.40 24.16
CA ALA A 2 -12.42 -22.84 22.97
C ALA A 2 -11.68 -23.42 21.76
N SER A 3 -12.35 -24.26 20.97
CA SER A 3 -11.85 -24.75 19.70
C SER A 3 -11.71 -23.53 18.77
N SER A 4 -10.50 -23.15 18.39
CA SER A 4 -10.28 -22.25 17.31
C SER A 4 -10.72 -22.98 16.03
N THR A 5 -11.91 -22.68 15.54
CA THR A 5 -12.27 -23.03 14.19
C THR A 5 -11.36 -22.21 13.27
N ALA A 6 -10.38 -22.86 12.66
CA ALA A 6 -9.67 -22.29 11.54
C ALA A 6 -10.75 -21.90 10.51
N SER A 7 -10.81 -20.62 10.14
CA SER A 7 -11.71 -20.18 9.08
C SER A 7 -11.25 -20.89 7.80
N GLU A 8 -12.09 -21.77 7.26
CA GLU A 8 -11.83 -22.37 5.96
C GLU A 8 -11.70 -21.26 4.91
N SER A 9 -10.60 -21.28 4.16
CA SER A 9 -10.42 -20.39 3.01
C SER A 9 -11.40 -20.81 1.91
N VAL A 10 -12.19 -19.87 1.42
CA VAL A 10 -13.13 -20.12 0.32
C VAL A 10 -12.51 -19.62 -0.99
N PRO A 11 -12.27 -20.48 -1.99
CA PRO A 11 -11.73 -20.07 -3.27
C PRO A 11 -12.73 -19.21 -4.06
N ILE A 12 -12.24 -18.15 -4.70
CA ILE A 12 -13.03 -17.29 -5.58
C ILE A 12 -12.68 -17.60 -7.04
N GLU A 13 -13.64 -18.05 -7.81
CA GLU A 13 -13.51 -18.29 -9.25
C GLU A 13 -13.50 -16.95 -10.02
N THR A 14 -12.33 -16.43 -10.30
CA THR A 14 -12.19 -15.14 -11.00
C THR A 14 -12.33 -15.26 -12.52
N HIS A 15 -12.15 -16.44 -13.09
CA HIS A 15 -12.16 -16.69 -14.54
C HIS A 15 -11.18 -15.80 -15.34
N HIS A 16 -10.08 -15.37 -14.71
CA HIS A 16 -8.98 -14.76 -15.47
C HIS A 16 -8.28 -15.82 -16.34
N GLU A 17 -7.86 -15.42 -17.55
CA GLU A 17 -7.23 -16.33 -18.52
C GLU A 17 -5.71 -16.45 -18.31
N ASP A 18 -5.14 -15.65 -17.40
CA ASP A 18 -3.70 -15.61 -17.09
C ASP A 18 -3.47 -15.23 -15.63
N MET A 19 -2.20 -15.15 -15.21
CA MET A 19 -1.80 -14.89 -13.82
C MET A 19 -2.46 -13.64 -13.23
N ILE A 20 -2.95 -13.76 -12.01
CA ILE A 20 -3.47 -12.67 -11.20
C ILE A 20 -2.32 -12.05 -10.44
N HIS A 21 -2.16 -10.73 -10.54
CA HIS A 21 -1.06 -10.01 -9.91
C HIS A 21 -1.45 -9.30 -8.63
N ASP A 22 -2.71 -8.88 -8.52
CA ASP A 22 -3.21 -8.19 -7.32
C ASP A 22 -4.71 -8.45 -7.14
N ALA A 23 -5.14 -8.43 -5.87
CA ALA A 23 -6.51 -8.59 -5.46
C ALA A 23 -6.76 -7.72 -4.22
N GLN A 24 -7.71 -6.78 -4.31
CA GLN A 24 -7.99 -5.84 -3.22
C GLN A 24 -9.48 -5.72 -2.95
N LEU A 25 -9.83 -5.83 -1.66
CA LEU A 25 -11.17 -5.49 -1.17
C LEU A 25 -11.33 -3.97 -1.11
N ASP A 26 -12.54 -3.51 -1.38
CA ASP A 26 -12.91 -2.11 -1.15
C ASP A 26 -12.93 -1.77 0.35
N TYR A 27 -13.12 -0.48 0.67
CA TYR A 27 -13.12 0.03 2.04
C TYR A 27 -14.09 -0.70 2.98
N TYR A 28 -15.21 -1.18 2.47
CA TYR A 28 -16.25 -1.86 3.26
C TYR A 28 -16.14 -3.39 3.20
N GLY A 29 -15.19 -3.95 2.45
CA GLY A 29 -15.06 -5.39 2.22
C GLY A 29 -16.22 -5.99 1.42
N LYS A 30 -16.97 -5.16 0.69
CA LYS A 30 -18.14 -5.58 -0.08
C LYS A 30 -17.85 -5.83 -1.55
N ARG A 31 -16.69 -5.44 -2.02
CA ARG A 31 -16.24 -5.62 -3.40
C ARG A 31 -14.80 -6.08 -3.43
N LEU A 32 -14.53 -6.99 -4.34
CA LEU A 32 -13.18 -7.44 -4.64
C LEU A 32 -12.82 -7.03 -6.07
N ALA A 33 -11.70 -6.31 -6.23
CA ALA A 33 -11.10 -6.05 -7.52
C ALA A 33 -9.88 -6.95 -7.71
N THR A 34 -9.75 -7.57 -8.89
CA THR A 34 -8.59 -8.39 -9.28
C THR A 34 -8.03 -7.90 -10.60
N CYS A 35 -6.72 -8.04 -10.80
CA CYS A 35 -6.07 -7.72 -12.07
C CYS A 35 -5.13 -8.82 -12.52
N SER A 36 -4.92 -8.92 -13.85
CA SER A 36 -4.25 -10.07 -14.44
C SER A 36 -3.37 -9.71 -15.65
N SER A 37 -2.46 -10.63 -15.98
CA SER A 37 -1.71 -10.64 -17.24
C SER A 37 -2.62 -10.76 -18.48
N ASP A 38 -3.86 -11.19 -18.33
CA ASP A 38 -4.87 -11.20 -19.39
C ASP A 38 -5.32 -9.79 -19.83
N ARG A 39 -4.73 -8.74 -19.26
CA ARG A 39 -4.97 -7.32 -19.53
C ARG A 39 -6.33 -6.81 -19.06
N THR A 40 -7.00 -7.57 -18.22
CA THR A 40 -8.31 -7.22 -17.66
C THR A 40 -8.24 -6.96 -16.17
N VAL A 41 -9.20 -6.18 -15.69
CA VAL A 41 -9.53 -6.04 -14.28
C VAL A 41 -10.95 -6.55 -14.10
N LYS A 42 -11.21 -7.29 -13.04
CA LYS A 42 -12.55 -7.78 -12.71
C LYS A 42 -12.97 -7.28 -11.33
N VAL A 43 -14.21 -6.86 -11.22
CA VAL A 43 -14.80 -6.39 -9.98
C VAL A 43 -15.98 -7.28 -9.61
N PHE A 44 -15.93 -7.86 -8.42
CA PHE A 44 -16.91 -8.78 -7.89
C PHE A 44 -17.60 -8.16 -6.67
N ASP A 45 -18.90 -8.39 -6.53
CA ASP A 45 -19.59 -8.10 -5.28
C ASP A 45 -19.38 -9.26 -4.31
N VAL A 46 -18.96 -8.98 -3.08
CA VAL A 46 -18.80 -9.94 -1.99
C VAL A 46 -20.07 -9.88 -1.13
N ILE A 47 -20.92 -10.90 -1.20
CA ILE A 47 -22.18 -10.93 -0.47
C ILE A 47 -22.01 -11.82 0.76
N ASP A 48 -22.21 -11.24 1.96
CA ASP A 48 -22.23 -11.92 3.27
C ASP A 48 -21.02 -12.83 3.57
N GLY A 49 -19.83 -12.46 3.06
CA GLY A 49 -18.62 -13.26 3.22
C GLY A 49 -18.61 -14.57 2.41
N ASP A 50 -19.65 -14.84 1.64
CA ASP A 50 -19.78 -16.03 0.80
C ASP A 50 -19.30 -15.72 -0.62
N ALA A 51 -18.05 -16.08 -0.90
CA ALA A 51 -17.44 -15.90 -2.21
C ALA A 51 -18.13 -16.73 -3.32
N GLN A 52 -18.93 -17.72 -2.97
CA GLN A 52 -19.66 -18.55 -3.93
C GLN A 52 -20.89 -17.86 -4.53
N LYS A 53 -21.35 -16.77 -3.93
CA LYS A 53 -22.47 -15.96 -4.44
C LYS A 53 -22.04 -14.77 -5.28
N THR A 54 -20.76 -14.64 -5.61
CA THR A 54 -20.28 -13.62 -6.53
C THR A 54 -20.88 -13.88 -7.92
N ALA A 55 -21.91 -13.14 -8.28
CA ALA A 55 -22.35 -13.03 -9.66
C ALA A 55 -21.15 -12.65 -10.53
N GLY A 56 -21.01 -13.23 -11.72
CA GLY A 56 -19.86 -13.07 -12.59
C GLY A 56 -19.37 -11.62 -12.64
N GLY A 57 -18.09 -11.41 -12.28
CA GLY A 57 -17.52 -10.09 -12.07
C GLY A 57 -17.63 -9.18 -13.30
N GLN A 58 -17.79 -7.89 -13.06
CA GLN A 58 -17.75 -6.90 -14.14
C GLN A 58 -16.32 -6.79 -14.68
N VAL A 59 -16.15 -6.94 -16.00
CA VAL A 59 -14.84 -6.91 -16.65
C VAL A 59 -14.53 -5.51 -17.16
N LEU A 60 -13.44 -4.92 -16.68
CA LEU A 60 -12.93 -3.64 -17.15
C LEU A 60 -11.82 -3.87 -18.17
N LYS A 61 -12.05 -3.41 -19.40
CA LYS A 61 -11.10 -3.51 -20.52
C LYS A 61 -10.60 -2.14 -20.93
N GLY A 62 -9.28 -1.98 -21.12
CA GLY A 62 -8.69 -0.69 -21.52
C GLY A 62 -7.17 -0.69 -21.52
N HIS A 63 -6.53 -1.60 -20.79
CA HIS A 63 -5.10 -1.82 -20.84
C HIS A 63 -4.73 -2.69 -22.05
N THR A 64 -3.53 -2.43 -22.60
CA THR A 64 -2.96 -3.18 -23.72
C THR A 64 -1.84 -4.14 -23.30
N GLY A 65 -1.44 -4.10 -22.04
CA GLY A 65 -0.47 -4.99 -21.39
C GLY A 65 -0.97 -5.56 -20.07
N PRO A 66 -0.22 -6.48 -19.44
CA PRO A 66 -0.50 -7.00 -18.10
C PRO A 66 -0.84 -5.89 -17.10
N VAL A 67 -1.85 -6.10 -16.27
CA VAL A 67 -2.23 -5.16 -15.22
C VAL A 67 -1.61 -5.63 -13.91
N TRP A 68 -0.75 -4.78 -13.32
CA TRP A 68 0.06 -5.16 -12.17
C TRP A 68 -0.60 -4.91 -10.83
N GLN A 69 -1.39 -3.84 -10.72
CA GLN A 69 -1.98 -3.46 -9.45
C GLN A 69 -3.32 -2.76 -9.63
N VAL A 70 -4.19 -2.94 -8.65
CA VAL A 70 -5.45 -2.23 -8.48
C VAL A 70 -5.41 -1.47 -7.15
N SER A 71 -6.09 -0.32 -7.07
CA SER A 71 -6.16 0.45 -5.82
C SER A 71 -7.49 1.18 -5.72
N TRP A 72 -8.24 0.92 -4.65
CA TRP A 72 -9.50 1.59 -4.37
C TRP A 72 -9.28 2.97 -3.77
N ALA A 73 -9.95 3.97 -4.31
CA ALA A 73 -10.04 5.28 -3.68
C ALA A 73 -10.95 5.24 -2.46
N HIS A 74 -10.76 6.19 -1.52
CA HIS A 74 -11.65 6.30 -0.37
C HIS A 74 -13.10 6.58 -0.81
N PRO A 75 -14.11 5.94 -0.20
CA PRO A 75 -15.51 6.00 -0.64
C PRO A 75 -16.12 7.40 -0.61
N LYS A 76 -15.52 8.37 0.08
CA LYS A 76 -15.95 9.76 0.02
C LYS A 76 -15.90 10.37 -1.39
N TYR A 77 -15.11 9.80 -2.31
CA TYR A 77 -15.01 10.20 -3.71
C TYR A 77 -15.97 9.43 -4.62
N GLY A 78 -16.73 8.50 -4.04
CA GLY A 78 -17.55 7.53 -4.74
C GLY A 78 -16.81 6.23 -5.03
N HIS A 79 -17.41 5.36 -5.80
CA HIS A 79 -16.78 4.08 -6.18
C HIS A 79 -15.78 4.32 -7.31
N ILE A 80 -14.52 4.51 -6.93
CA ILE A 80 -13.41 4.79 -7.84
C ILE A 80 -12.31 3.75 -7.64
N LEU A 81 -11.82 3.20 -8.74
CA LEU A 81 -10.71 2.26 -8.80
C LEU A 81 -9.62 2.81 -9.72
N ALA A 82 -8.37 2.74 -9.30
CA ALA A 82 -7.21 2.99 -10.14
C ALA A 82 -6.55 1.65 -10.52
N THR A 83 -5.98 1.60 -11.72
CA THR A 83 -5.25 0.42 -12.22
C THR A 83 -3.99 0.86 -12.94
N CYS A 84 -2.89 0.10 -12.81
CA CYS A 84 -1.64 0.37 -13.53
C CYS A 84 -1.15 -0.88 -14.28
N SER A 85 -0.39 -0.65 -15.34
CA SER A 85 -0.06 -1.71 -16.28
C SER A 85 1.35 -1.59 -16.85
N TYR A 86 1.82 -2.71 -17.39
CA TYR A 86 3.01 -2.82 -18.24
C TYR A 86 2.96 -1.86 -19.43
N ASP A 87 1.77 -1.48 -19.90
CA ASP A 87 1.58 -0.56 -21.03
C ASP A 87 1.97 0.90 -20.75
N GLY A 88 2.48 1.19 -19.54
CA GLY A 88 2.91 2.53 -19.14
C GLY A 88 1.77 3.45 -18.71
N LYS A 89 0.54 2.95 -18.62
CA LYS A 89 -0.65 3.74 -18.33
C LYS A 89 -1.19 3.51 -16.94
N VAL A 90 -1.85 4.54 -16.43
CA VAL A 90 -2.74 4.46 -15.26
C VAL A 90 -4.15 4.83 -15.71
N LEU A 91 -5.11 3.94 -15.44
CA LEU A 91 -6.52 4.15 -15.76
C LEU A 91 -7.31 4.35 -14.47
N ILE A 92 -8.19 5.36 -14.48
CA ILE A 92 -9.12 5.63 -13.38
C ILE A 92 -10.52 5.25 -13.85
N TRP A 93 -11.16 4.41 -13.07
CA TRP A 93 -12.48 3.87 -13.30
C TRP A 93 -13.43 4.40 -12.26
N LYS A 94 -14.65 4.73 -12.67
CA LYS A 94 -15.73 5.13 -11.77
C LYS A 94 -16.98 4.34 -12.08
N GLU A 95 -17.63 3.85 -11.05
CA GLU A 95 -18.94 3.25 -11.19
C GLU A 95 -20.00 4.33 -11.30
N GLN A 96 -20.87 4.19 -12.28
CA GLN A 96 -22.07 5.00 -12.44
C GLN A 96 -23.30 4.13 -12.25
N GLN A 97 -24.15 4.50 -11.29
CA GLN A 97 -25.42 3.83 -11.10
C GLN A 97 -26.39 4.25 -12.20
N GLN A 98 -26.96 3.30 -12.89
CA GLN A 98 -28.09 3.53 -13.81
C GLN A 98 -29.39 3.53 -13.02
N GLN A 99 -30.28 4.52 -13.32
CA GLN A 99 -31.60 4.54 -12.71
C GLN A 99 -32.35 3.24 -13.02
N GLY A 100 -32.76 2.51 -11.96
CA GLY A 100 -33.50 1.25 -12.07
C GLY A 100 -32.66 -0.01 -12.17
N SER A 101 -31.33 0.07 -12.11
CA SER A 101 -30.42 -1.10 -12.03
C SER A 101 -29.87 -1.27 -10.63
N THR A 102 -29.77 -2.50 -10.16
CA THR A 102 -29.12 -2.87 -8.89
C THR A 102 -27.59 -2.89 -8.99
N SER A 103 -27.03 -2.97 -10.21
CA SER A 103 -25.60 -2.92 -10.46
C SER A 103 -25.25 -1.72 -11.32
N GLY A 104 -24.20 -0.96 -10.91
CA GLY A 104 -23.65 0.14 -11.68
C GLY A 104 -22.82 -0.35 -12.87
N THR A 105 -22.56 0.56 -13.81
CA THR A 105 -21.63 0.32 -14.93
C THR A 105 -20.32 1.05 -14.66
N TRP A 106 -19.19 0.36 -14.83
CA TRP A 106 -17.87 0.95 -14.69
C TRP A 106 -17.44 1.67 -15.96
N LEU A 107 -17.10 2.94 -15.83
CA LEU A 107 -16.59 3.77 -16.91
C LEU A 107 -15.17 4.20 -16.65
N LYS A 108 -14.33 4.15 -17.68
CA LYS A 108 -13.01 4.78 -17.66
C LYS A 108 -13.20 6.31 -17.71
N ILE A 109 -12.91 7.00 -16.59
CA ILE A 109 -13.07 8.44 -16.48
C ILE A 109 -11.79 9.21 -16.78
N LYS A 110 -10.62 8.54 -16.66
CA LYS A 110 -9.33 9.16 -16.93
C LYS A 110 -8.30 8.10 -17.37
N GLU A 111 -7.43 8.51 -18.27
CA GLU A 111 -6.22 7.81 -18.68
C GLU A 111 -5.04 8.74 -18.53
N HIS A 112 -4.01 8.27 -17.80
CA HIS A 112 -2.71 8.93 -17.69
C HIS A 112 -1.67 8.13 -18.45
N ASN A 113 -0.96 8.80 -19.37
CA ASN A 113 0.08 8.24 -20.21
C ASN A 113 1.34 9.11 -20.10
N LEU A 114 1.88 9.20 -18.88
CA LEU A 114 3.02 10.07 -18.55
C LEU A 114 4.34 9.33 -18.48
N HIS A 115 4.28 8.00 -18.37
CA HIS A 115 5.45 7.15 -18.24
C HIS A 115 5.84 6.50 -19.56
N SER A 116 7.15 6.37 -19.78
CA SER A 116 7.71 5.75 -20.98
C SER A 116 7.95 4.25 -20.83
N ALA A 117 7.72 3.70 -19.65
CA ALA A 117 7.85 2.28 -19.34
C ALA A 117 6.71 1.82 -18.40
N SER A 118 6.71 0.54 -18.04
CA SER A 118 5.73 -0.07 -17.14
C SER A 118 5.46 0.76 -15.88
N VAL A 119 4.20 0.97 -15.54
CA VAL A 119 3.81 1.47 -14.21
C VAL A 119 3.55 0.27 -13.31
N ASN A 120 4.40 0.09 -12.31
CA ASN A 120 4.46 -1.12 -11.49
C ASN A 120 3.60 -1.05 -10.23
N SER A 121 3.37 0.14 -9.70
CA SER A 121 2.65 0.32 -8.46
C SER A 121 1.92 1.66 -8.40
N ILE A 122 0.76 1.66 -7.75
CA ILE A 122 -0.07 2.83 -7.50
C ILE A 122 -0.61 2.80 -6.07
N SER A 123 -0.75 3.97 -5.45
CA SER A 123 -1.32 4.08 -4.11
C SER A 123 -2.07 5.39 -3.94
N TRP A 124 -3.33 5.32 -3.47
CA TRP A 124 -4.09 6.51 -3.10
C TRP A 124 -3.59 7.09 -1.78
N ALA A 125 -3.50 8.40 -1.72
CA ALA A 125 -3.21 9.12 -0.48
C ALA A 125 -4.34 8.94 0.54
N PRO A 126 -4.03 9.08 1.85
CA PRO A 126 -5.06 9.24 2.86
C PRO A 126 -6.07 10.33 2.45
N HIS A 127 -7.34 10.05 2.66
CA HIS A 127 -8.44 10.87 2.14
C HIS A 127 -8.47 12.31 2.69
N GLU A 128 -7.81 12.56 3.81
CA GLU A 128 -7.64 13.89 4.41
C GLU A 128 -6.80 14.81 3.52
N LEU A 129 -5.89 14.24 2.75
CA LEU A 129 -5.00 14.98 1.85
C LEU A 129 -5.67 15.34 0.50
N GLY A 130 -6.81 14.74 0.19
CA GLY A 130 -7.50 14.89 -1.09
C GLY A 130 -7.43 13.62 -1.95
N ALA A 131 -8.01 13.68 -3.13
CA ALA A 131 -7.93 12.59 -4.11
C ALA A 131 -6.60 12.66 -4.87
N ILE A 132 -5.56 12.06 -4.30
CA ILE A 132 -4.18 12.10 -4.80
C ILE A 132 -3.70 10.67 -4.98
N LEU A 133 -3.12 10.34 -6.14
CA LEU A 133 -2.60 9.02 -6.48
C LEU A 133 -1.10 9.12 -6.79
N ALA A 134 -0.27 8.39 -6.06
CA ALA A 134 1.15 8.22 -6.40
C ALA A 134 1.34 7.00 -7.30
N CYS A 135 2.27 7.08 -8.24
CA CYS A 135 2.58 6.02 -9.19
C CYS A 135 4.09 5.81 -9.30
N ALA A 136 4.52 4.55 -9.39
CA ALA A 136 5.92 4.16 -9.58
C ALA A 136 6.12 3.48 -10.93
N SER A 137 7.12 3.90 -11.69
CA SER A 137 7.40 3.36 -13.02
C SER A 137 8.82 2.83 -13.20
N SER A 138 8.93 1.83 -14.06
CA SER A 138 10.21 1.26 -14.50
C SER A 138 11.09 2.26 -15.26
N ASP A 139 10.55 3.42 -15.68
CA ASP A 139 11.36 4.51 -16.27
C ASP A 139 12.16 5.30 -15.24
N GLY A 140 12.13 4.90 -13.97
CA GLY A 140 12.82 5.56 -12.86
C GLY A 140 12.08 6.78 -12.32
N LYS A 141 10.95 7.14 -12.90
CA LYS A 141 10.18 8.30 -12.46
C LYS A 141 9.02 7.90 -11.55
N LEU A 142 8.65 8.86 -10.74
CA LEU A 142 7.42 8.87 -9.94
C LEU A 142 6.48 9.91 -10.53
N SER A 143 5.19 9.65 -10.47
CA SER A 143 4.19 10.66 -10.76
C SER A 143 3.16 10.74 -9.63
N VAL A 144 2.68 11.95 -9.38
CA VAL A 144 1.61 12.21 -8.40
C VAL A 144 0.47 12.92 -9.12
N LEU A 145 -0.67 12.25 -9.17
CA LEU A 145 -1.86 12.70 -9.85
C LEU A 145 -2.82 13.28 -8.82
N THR A 146 -3.26 14.51 -9.01
CA THR A 146 -4.17 15.21 -8.09
C THR A 146 -5.46 15.58 -8.80
N PHE A 147 -6.59 15.10 -8.28
CA PHE A 147 -7.91 15.53 -8.74
C PHE A 147 -8.28 16.83 -8.05
N LYS A 148 -8.58 17.88 -8.84
CA LYS A 148 -8.91 19.22 -8.36
C LYS A 148 -10.42 19.43 -8.23
N ASN A 149 -10.80 20.46 -7.46
CA ASN A 149 -12.21 20.80 -7.24
C ASN A 149 -12.93 21.29 -8.51
N ASP A 150 -12.18 21.74 -9.51
CA ASP A 150 -12.71 22.14 -10.83
C ASP A 150 -12.98 20.95 -11.76
N GLY A 151 -12.74 19.72 -11.28
CA GLY A 151 -12.91 18.50 -12.07
C GLY A 151 -11.71 18.14 -12.95
N SER A 152 -10.66 18.93 -12.93
CA SER A 152 -9.42 18.65 -13.67
C SER A 152 -8.48 17.74 -12.89
N TRP A 153 -7.56 17.08 -13.62
CA TRP A 153 -6.44 16.33 -13.07
C TRP A 153 -5.15 17.09 -13.32
N ASP A 154 -4.38 17.26 -12.26
CA ASP A 154 -3.01 17.72 -12.31
C ASP A 154 -2.04 16.55 -12.16
N ALA A 155 -0.82 16.69 -12.65
CA ALA A 155 0.17 15.62 -12.60
C ALA A 155 1.57 16.21 -12.41
N ASP A 156 2.18 15.89 -11.29
CA ASP A 156 3.61 16.11 -11.05
C ASP A 156 4.36 14.85 -11.47
N ILE A 157 5.42 15.01 -12.27
CA ILE A 157 6.33 13.92 -12.64
C ILE A 157 7.77 14.32 -12.36
N PHE A 158 8.51 13.43 -11.69
CA PHE A 158 9.88 13.70 -11.28
C PHE A 158 10.71 12.41 -11.20
N ASN A 159 12.04 12.56 -11.19
CA ASN A 159 12.95 11.42 -11.06
C ASN A 159 12.91 10.87 -9.64
N GLY A 160 12.56 9.60 -9.51
CA GLY A 160 12.47 8.89 -8.24
C GLY A 160 13.72 8.05 -7.96
N HIS A 161 14.07 7.16 -8.87
CA HIS A 161 15.16 6.22 -8.71
C HIS A 161 16.03 6.15 -9.97
N ALA A 162 17.30 5.81 -9.80
CA ALA A 162 18.27 5.84 -10.90
C ALA A 162 18.01 4.78 -12.00
N ILE A 163 17.41 3.64 -11.64
CA ILE A 163 17.18 2.51 -12.56
C ILE A 163 15.69 2.35 -12.85
N GLY A 164 14.88 2.16 -11.79
CA GLY A 164 13.45 1.94 -11.92
C GLY A 164 12.76 1.98 -10.56
N CYS A 165 11.48 2.33 -10.54
CA CYS A 165 10.65 2.32 -9.34
C CYS A 165 9.73 1.11 -9.36
N ASN A 166 9.69 0.36 -8.26
CA ASN A 166 8.90 -0.87 -8.13
C ASN A 166 7.61 -0.66 -7.34
N ALA A 167 7.65 0.14 -6.26
CA ALA A 167 6.51 0.31 -5.39
C ALA A 167 6.42 1.72 -4.79
N VAL A 168 5.21 2.11 -4.38
CA VAL A 168 4.91 3.34 -3.63
C VAL A 168 3.93 3.08 -2.51
N SER A 169 4.08 3.79 -1.40
CA SER A 169 3.18 3.72 -0.25
C SER A 169 3.08 5.05 0.46
N TRP A 170 1.87 5.56 0.68
CA TRP A 170 1.64 6.82 1.38
C TRP A 170 1.85 6.69 2.89
N ALA A 171 2.43 7.74 3.46
CA ALA A 171 2.41 7.95 4.90
C ALA A 171 1.00 8.32 5.39
N PRO A 172 0.67 8.06 6.66
CA PRO A 172 -0.50 8.66 7.29
C PRO A 172 -0.51 10.18 7.14
N ALA A 173 -1.68 10.78 6.97
CA ALA A 173 -1.83 12.23 6.78
C ALA A 173 -1.35 13.04 7.99
N VAL A 174 -1.41 12.44 9.17
CA VAL A 174 -1.10 13.07 10.45
C VAL A 174 0.24 12.57 10.97
N LEU A 175 1.08 13.49 11.45
CA LEU A 175 2.36 13.11 12.04
C LEU A 175 2.17 12.24 13.29
N PRO A 176 3.00 11.19 13.45
CA PRO A 176 2.98 10.35 14.65
C PRO A 176 3.14 11.18 15.92
N GLY A 177 2.32 10.86 16.94
CA GLY A 177 2.35 11.56 18.23
C GLY A 177 1.64 12.92 18.27
N SER A 178 1.22 13.48 17.13
CA SER A 178 0.54 14.78 17.09
C SER A 178 -0.84 14.76 17.76
N LEU A 179 -1.47 13.59 17.88
CA LEU A 179 -2.74 13.41 18.58
C LEU A 179 -2.57 13.33 20.11
N ILE A 180 -1.35 13.06 20.58
CA ILE A 180 -1.03 12.89 22.01
C ILE A 180 -0.41 14.16 22.59
N SER A 181 0.31 14.95 21.81
CA SER A 181 0.87 16.22 22.22
C SER A 181 -0.14 17.33 21.93
N PRO A 182 -0.66 18.03 22.95
CA PRO A 182 -1.47 19.22 22.71
C PRO A 182 -0.62 20.21 21.90
N ALA A 183 -1.21 20.75 20.83
CA ALA A 183 -0.57 21.80 20.05
C ALA A 183 -0.11 22.92 20.99
N PRO A 184 1.11 23.47 20.84
CA PRO A 184 1.53 24.59 21.65
C PRO A 184 0.51 25.73 21.50
N PRO A 185 0.07 26.39 22.60
CA PRO A 185 -0.90 27.45 22.53
C PRO A 185 -0.38 28.54 21.60
N ALA A 186 -1.20 28.90 20.63
CA ALA A 186 -0.90 30.03 19.75
C ALA A 186 -0.64 31.26 20.63
N PRO A 187 0.35 32.14 20.30
CA PRO A 187 0.61 33.33 21.05
C PRO A 187 -0.66 34.19 21.12
N GLN A 188 -1.22 34.29 22.32
CA GLN A 188 -2.43 35.10 22.56
C GLN A 188 -2.08 36.56 22.40
N ALA A 189 -2.68 37.22 21.41
CA ALA A 189 -2.73 38.67 21.40
C ALA A 189 -3.55 39.15 22.61
N PRO A 190 -3.08 40.17 23.38
CA PRO A 190 -3.83 40.65 24.51
C PRO A 190 -5.08 41.41 24.03
N GLY A 191 -6.26 40.85 24.30
CA GLY A 191 -7.50 41.62 24.22
C GLY A 191 -8.65 41.10 23.37
N ALA A 192 -8.94 39.81 23.33
CA ALA A 192 -10.21 39.34 22.76
C ALA A 192 -10.94 38.39 23.75
N GLY A 193 -12.10 38.85 24.21
CA GLY A 193 -12.98 38.08 25.08
C GLY A 193 -13.54 36.82 24.43
N GLY A 194 -13.62 35.81 25.22
CA GLY A 194 -14.44 34.58 25.19
C GLY A 194 -15.06 34.11 23.89
N THR A 195 -14.30 33.36 23.08
CA THR A 195 -14.87 32.36 22.17
C THR A 195 -14.19 31.03 22.47
N GLN A 196 -14.97 29.94 22.46
CA GLN A 196 -14.50 28.59 22.73
C GLN A 196 -13.24 28.25 21.91
N PRO A 197 -12.29 27.47 22.45
CA PRO A 197 -11.11 27.07 21.72
C PRO A 197 -11.56 26.21 20.53
N THR A 198 -11.56 26.78 19.34
CA THR A 198 -11.57 26.02 18.10
C THR A 198 -10.26 25.22 18.10
N GLN A 199 -10.36 23.91 18.14
CA GLN A 199 -9.20 23.03 17.98
C GLN A 199 -8.46 23.43 16.72
N SER A 200 -7.20 23.84 16.86
CA SER A 200 -6.36 24.12 15.71
C SER A 200 -6.33 22.88 14.84
N PRO A 201 -6.54 23.00 13.52
CA PRO A 201 -6.51 21.85 12.63
C PRO A 201 -5.16 21.15 12.77
N VAL A 202 -5.18 19.84 13.02
CA VAL A 202 -3.97 19.01 13.08
C VAL A 202 -3.23 19.19 11.75
N ALA A 203 -1.96 19.59 11.81
CA ALA A 203 -1.16 19.82 10.62
C ALA A 203 -1.04 18.49 9.83
N THR A 204 -1.58 18.46 8.63
CA THR A 204 -1.45 17.33 7.72
C THR A 204 -0.19 17.49 6.86
N THR A 205 0.51 16.37 6.63
CA THR A 205 1.71 16.35 5.80
C THR A 205 1.52 15.39 4.64
N LYS A 206 1.88 15.83 3.42
CA LYS A 206 1.89 14.98 2.24
C LYS A 206 3.24 14.31 2.13
N ARG A 207 3.30 13.01 2.41
CA ARG A 207 4.51 12.19 2.36
C ARG A 207 4.20 10.81 1.80
N PHE A 208 5.14 10.24 1.07
CA PHE A 208 5.09 8.85 0.66
C PHE A 208 6.50 8.25 0.53
N ALA A 209 6.57 6.92 0.55
CA ALA A 209 7.79 6.17 0.30
C ALA A 209 7.75 5.56 -1.10
N SER A 210 8.90 5.47 -1.76
CA SER A 210 9.10 4.73 -3.01
C SER A 210 10.23 3.72 -2.87
N ALA A 211 10.06 2.55 -3.49
CA ALA A 211 11.06 1.49 -3.54
C ALA A 211 11.62 1.36 -4.96
N GLY A 212 12.93 1.18 -5.09
CA GLY A 212 13.63 1.17 -6.37
C GLY A 212 14.50 -0.04 -6.65
N CYS A 213 14.84 -0.18 -7.93
CA CYS A 213 15.83 -1.14 -8.42
C CYS A 213 17.28 -0.72 -8.08
N ASP A 214 17.48 0.44 -7.50
CA ASP A 214 18.75 0.94 -6.97
C ASP A 214 18.98 0.54 -5.50
N ASN A 215 18.23 -0.46 -4.99
CA ASN A 215 18.34 -1.09 -3.67
C ASN A 215 18.00 -0.19 -2.49
N VAL A 216 17.43 0.99 -2.75
CA VAL A 216 17.05 1.93 -1.69
C VAL A 216 15.56 2.22 -1.71
N VAL A 217 15.08 2.72 -0.58
CA VAL A 217 13.77 3.33 -0.44
C VAL A 217 13.97 4.82 -0.19
N ARG A 218 13.19 5.67 -0.87
CA ARG A 218 13.21 7.11 -0.68
C ARG A 218 11.91 7.59 -0.06
N ILE A 219 12.02 8.57 0.81
CA ILE A 219 10.88 9.25 1.42
C ILE A 219 10.76 10.63 0.78
N TRP A 220 9.57 10.90 0.27
CA TRP A 220 9.23 12.14 -0.44
C TRP A 220 8.26 12.96 0.39
N GLY A 221 8.54 14.24 0.53
CA GLY A 221 7.66 15.22 1.15
C GLY A 221 7.27 16.32 0.16
N PHE A 222 6.04 16.80 0.24
CA PHE A 222 5.59 17.93 -0.57
C PHE A 222 5.95 19.25 0.10
N ASN A 223 6.85 20.01 -0.53
CA ASN A 223 7.22 21.33 -0.08
C ASN A 223 6.21 22.37 -0.60
N THR A 224 5.48 22.98 0.32
CA THR A 224 4.43 23.97 -0.01
C THR A 224 4.99 25.31 -0.50
N GLN A 225 6.23 25.63 -0.22
CA GLN A 225 6.87 26.88 -0.67
C GLN A 225 7.33 26.75 -2.14
N SER A 226 8.00 25.65 -2.47
CA SER A 226 8.45 25.38 -3.84
C SER A 226 7.39 24.70 -4.71
N GLN A 227 6.24 24.29 -4.13
CA GLN A 227 5.18 23.53 -4.80
C GLN A 227 5.72 22.29 -5.53
N SER A 228 6.65 21.58 -4.91
CA SER A 228 7.33 20.43 -5.50
C SER A 228 7.58 19.33 -4.48
N TRP A 229 7.75 18.11 -5.00
CA TRP A 229 8.15 16.93 -4.22
C TRP A 229 9.66 16.97 -4.00
N VAL A 230 10.08 16.82 -2.76
CA VAL A 230 11.49 16.82 -2.34
C VAL A 230 11.81 15.52 -1.62
N GLU A 231 13.02 15.01 -1.84
CA GLU A 231 13.55 13.86 -1.10
C GLU A 231 13.86 14.30 0.34
N GLU A 232 13.22 13.65 1.32
CA GLU A 232 13.42 13.93 2.75
C GLU A 232 14.42 12.97 3.38
N ASP A 233 14.38 11.68 3.01
CA ASP A 233 15.22 10.62 3.56
C ASP A 233 15.51 9.54 2.51
N VAL A 234 16.65 8.84 2.67
CA VAL A 234 17.04 7.67 1.90
C VAL A 234 17.30 6.51 2.85
N LEU A 235 16.53 5.44 2.74
CA LEU A 235 16.65 4.24 3.57
C LEU A 235 17.49 3.21 2.81
N ALA A 236 18.77 3.11 3.16
CA ALA A 236 19.72 2.18 2.58
C ALA A 236 19.95 0.97 3.50
N GLY A 237 19.77 -0.24 2.98
CA GLY A 237 19.93 -1.44 3.79
C GLY A 237 19.78 -2.75 3.05
N HIS A 238 19.11 -2.75 1.90
CA HIS A 238 18.99 -3.91 1.03
C HIS A 238 20.21 -4.05 0.10
N ASN A 239 20.49 -5.29 -0.31
CA ASN A 239 21.61 -5.61 -1.19
C ASN A 239 21.18 -5.91 -2.63
N ASP A 240 19.86 -5.87 -2.91
CA ASP A 240 19.29 -6.10 -4.23
C ASP A 240 17.98 -5.30 -4.33
N TRP A 241 17.31 -5.36 -5.47
CA TRP A 241 16.10 -4.59 -5.76
C TRP A 241 15.07 -4.64 -4.64
N VAL A 242 14.62 -3.49 -4.20
CA VAL A 242 13.49 -3.41 -3.28
C VAL A 242 12.22 -3.61 -4.10
N ARG A 243 11.50 -4.70 -3.80
CA ARG A 243 10.32 -5.12 -4.56
C ARG A 243 9.06 -4.42 -4.11
N ASP A 244 8.94 -4.20 -2.80
CA ASP A 244 7.75 -3.58 -2.22
C ASP A 244 8.08 -2.72 -1.01
N VAL A 245 7.24 -1.73 -0.75
CA VAL A 245 7.30 -0.86 0.42
C VAL A 245 5.89 -0.63 0.95
N ALA A 246 5.73 -0.74 2.26
CA ALA A 246 4.48 -0.47 2.93
C ALA A 246 4.70 0.43 4.15
N TRP A 247 4.08 1.61 4.14
CA TRP A 247 4.04 2.49 5.31
C TRP A 247 2.90 2.04 6.22
N ALA A 248 3.19 1.83 7.51
CA ALA A 248 2.16 1.39 8.46
C ALA A 248 1.11 2.49 8.69
N PRO A 249 -0.18 2.14 8.75
CA PRO A 249 -1.21 3.05 9.21
C PRO A 249 -0.89 3.52 10.63
N ASN A 250 -1.11 4.80 10.92
CA ASN A 250 -0.91 5.36 12.24
C ASN A 250 -2.27 5.54 12.93
N ILE A 251 -2.49 4.78 13.98
CA ILE A 251 -3.69 4.88 14.83
C ILE A 251 -3.44 5.73 16.09
N GLY A 252 -2.55 6.72 16.01
CA GLY A 252 -2.23 7.61 17.13
C GLY A 252 -1.00 7.21 17.93
N LEU A 253 -0.26 6.17 17.51
CA LEU A 253 1.02 5.81 18.12
C LEU A 253 2.10 6.83 17.77
N PRO A 254 3.04 7.14 18.66
CA PRO A 254 4.12 8.10 18.40
C PRO A 254 5.14 7.59 17.38
N ARG A 255 5.19 6.29 17.15
CA ARG A 255 6.19 5.62 16.33
C ARG A 255 5.69 5.36 14.92
N SER A 256 6.53 5.64 13.93
CA SER A 256 6.28 5.29 12.52
C SER A 256 6.99 4.00 12.16
N TYR A 257 6.35 3.19 11.32
CA TYR A 257 6.92 1.97 10.75
C TYR A 257 6.81 1.97 9.23
N ILE A 258 7.88 1.54 8.57
CA ILE A 258 7.88 1.21 7.14
C ILE A 258 8.44 -0.21 7.02
N ALA A 259 7.73 -1.07 6.30
CA ALA A 259 8.22 -2.39 5.91
C ALA A 259 8.70 -2.37 4.47
N THR A 260 9.80 -3.05 4.18
CA THR A 260 10.36 -3.15 2.84
C THR A 260 10.73 -4.60 2.52
N ALA A 261 10.36 -5.05 1.33
CA ALA A 261 10.62 -6.39 0.82
C ALA A 261 11.62 -6.34 -0.33
N SER A 262 12.55 -7.29 -0.39
CA SER A 262 13.61 -7.26 -1.40
C SER A 262 13.85 -8.62 -2.08
N GLN A 263 14.43 -8.51 -3.25
CA GLN A 263 14.98 -9.64 -4.01
C GLN A 263 16.16 -10.29 -3.28
N ASP A 264 16.83 -9.59 -2.36
CA ASP A 264 17.90 -10.14 -1.52
C ASP A 264 17.37 -11.14 -0.47
N ARG A 265 16.07 -11.43 -0.48
CA ARG A 265 15.35 -12.36 0.41
C ARG A 265 15.29 -11.88 1.85
N THR A 266 15.31 -10.56 2.06
CA THR A 266 15.14 -9.96 3.38
C THR A 266 13.93 -9.05 3.44
N VAL A 267 13.39 -8.91 4.64
CA VAL A 267 12.41 -7.86 5.00
C VAL A 267 13.03 -6.99 6.06
N LEU A 268 13.04 -5.69 5.83
CA LEU A 268 13.50 -4.70 6.79
C LEU A 268 12.33 -3.90 7.33
N ILE A 269 12.27 -3.76 8.64
CA ILE A 269 11.36 -2.84 9.32
C ILE A 269 12.16 -1.60 9.70
N TRP A 270 11.73 -0.47 9.21
CA TRP A 270 12.26 0.84 9.52
C TRP A 270 11.36 1.51 10.55
N THR A 271 11.96 1.95 11.64
CA THR A 271 11.25 2.53 12.78
C THR A 271 11.76 3.94 13.04
N LYS A 272 10.83 4.86 13.27
CA LYS A 272 11.13 6.25 13.64
C LYS A 272 10.29 6.63 14.85
N ASP A 273 10.94 6.91 15.98
CA ASP A 273 10.26 7.14 17.27
C ASP A 273 9.67 8.55 17.40
N ALA A 274 10.24 9.51 16.70
CA ALA A 274 9.77 10.90 16.67
C ALA A 274 10.14 11.57 15.33
N PRO A 275 9.49 12.68 14.94
CA PRO A 275 9.76 13.36 13.66
C PRO A 275 11.24 13.70 13.41
N ASN A 276 11.99 14.04 14.46
CA ASN A 276 13.39 14.47 14.38
C ASN A 276 14.41 13.38 14.71
N THR A 277 13.98 12.12 14.90
CA THR A 277 14.90 11.01 15.11
C THR A 277 15.26 10.34 13.79
N PRO A 278 16.43 9.70 13.66
CA PRO A 278 16.76 8.93 12.47
C PRO A 278 15.90 7.66 12.36
N TRP A 279 15.78 7.13 11.15
CA TRP A 279 15.22 5.82 10.91
C TRP A 279 16.18 4.74 11.41
N VAL A 280 15.66 3.79 12.17
CA VAL A 280 16.39 2.62 12.66
C VAL A 280 15.86 1.39 11.94
N LYS A 281 16.74 0.56 11.38
CA LYS A 281 16.37 -0.66 10.67
C LYS A 281 16.50 -1.89 11.55
N THR A 282 15.53 -2.79 11.43
CA THR A 282 15.53 -4.13 12.02
C THR A 282 15.17 -5.14 10.95
N ALA A 283 15.96 -6.20 10.78
CA ALA A 283 15.62 -7.28 9.86
C ALA A 283 14.65 -8.26 10.54
N LEU A 284 13.66 -8.75 9.78
CA LEU A 284 12.88 -9.90 10.22
C LEU A 284 13.73 -11.16 10.09
N ASP A 285 13.70 -11.99 11.13
CA ASP A 285 14.41 -13.27 11.13
C ASP A 285 13.42 -14.43 10.93
N PRO A 286 13.33 -15.03 9.72
CA PRO A 286 12.43 -16.13 9.46
C PRO A 286 12.78 -17.42 10.25
N SER A 287 13.95 -17.53 10.86
CA SER A 287 14.28 -18.66 11.74
C SER A 287 13.46 -18.67 13.04
N THR A 288 12.85 -17.54 13.39
CA THR A 288 11.92 -17.43 14.54
C THR A 288 10.53 -18.02 14.25
N VAL A 289 10.26 -18.43 12.99
CA VAL A 289 9.07 -19.22 12.66
C VAL A 289 9.15 -20.50 13.48
N SER A 290 8.39 -20.55 14.56
CA SER A 290 8.42 -21.61 15.54
C SER A 290 8.22 -22.96 14.85
N SER A 291 9.11 -23.91 15.12
CA SER A 291 9.06 -25.31 14.69
C SER A 291 7.79 -26.07 15.12
N ALA A 292 6.78 -25.36 15.64
CA ALA A 292 5.51 -25.91 16.06
C ALA A 292 4.53 -26.18 14.89
N VAL A 293 4.81 -25.73 13.66
CA VAL A 293 3.87 -25.83 12.53
C VAL A 293 4.43 -26.62 11.32
N SER A 294 5.71 -26.91 11.22
CA SER A 294 6.26 -27.59 10.04
C SER A 294 6.42 -29.11 10.21
N ASN A 295 5.43 -29.87 9.76
CA ASN A 295 5.56 -31.29 9.41
C ASN A 295 5.94 -31.52 7.92
N ALA A 296 6.48 -30.50 7.23
CA ALA A 296 6.90 -30.64 5.84
C ALA A 296 8.40 -31.01 5.76
N PRO A 297 8.78 -31.94 4.83
CA PRO A 297 10.19 -32.30 4.63
C PRO A 297 10.98 -31.08 4.10
N PRO A 298 12.27 -30.91 4.46
CA PRO A 298 13.05 -29.78 4.03
C PRO A 298 13.28 -29.81 2.51
N SER A 299 12.81 -28.80 1.80
CA SER A 299 13.19 -28.54 0.42
C SER A 299 14.66 -28.09 0.38
N GLY A 300 15.44 -28.82 -0.34
CA GLY A 300 16.88 -29.01 -0.41
C GLY A 300 17.83 -27.83 -0.64
N GLN A 301 17.69 -26.68 0.03
CA GLN A 301 18.81 -25.74 0.22
C GLN A 301 18.94 -25.36 1.69
N PRO A 302 20.16 -25.29 2.25
CA PRO A 302 20.34 -24.84 3.63
C PRO A 302 19.86 -23.40 3.77
N ALA A 303 18.90 -23.17 4.66
CA ALA A 303 18.42 -21.85 5.00
C ALA A 303 19.60 -20.96 5.45
N GLN A 304 19.82 -19.85 4.76
CA GLN A 304 20.81 -18.86 5.22
C GLN A 304 20.19 -18.12 6.42
N PRO A 305 20.93 -18.00 7.54
CA PRO A 305 20.43 -17.29 8.71
C PRO A 305 19.94 -15.89 8.35
N GLY A 306 18.74 -15.49 8.83
CA GLY A 306 18.15 -14.17 8.62
C GLY A 306 17.61 -13.92 7.22
N LYS A 307 17.49 -14.94 6.35
CA LYS A 307 16.90 -14.79 5.01
C LYS A 307 15.68 -15.68 4.81
N PHE A 308 14.69 -15.14 4.11
CA PHE A 308 13.53 -15.90 3.62
C PHE A 308 13.99 -16.96 2.59
N PRO A 309 13.22 -18.03 2.42
CA PRO A 309 13.56 -19.11 1.47
C PRO A 309 13.75 -18.63 0.03
N ASP A 310 12.94 -17.65 -0.40
CA ASP A 310 12.95 -17.08 -1.75
C ASP A 310 12.78 -15.55 -1.69
N VAL A 311 12.68 -14.92 -2.86
CA VAL A 311 12.42 -13.49 -3.03
C VAL A 311 11.17 -13.08 -2.26
N VAL A 312 11.23 -11.98 -1.53
CA VAL A 312 10.04 -11.41 -0.89
C VAL A 312 9.39 -10.42 -1.84
N TRP A 313 8.15 -10.72 -2.22
CA TRP A 313 7.44 -9.95 -3.25
C TRP A 313 6.56 -8.84 -2.70
N ARG A 314 5.87 -9.10 -1.57
CA ARG A 314 4.90 -8.16 -1.02
C ARG A 314 4.99 -8.07 0.49
N VAL A 315 4.74 -6.87 1.00
CA VAL A 315 4.53 -6.58 2.42
C VAL A 315 3.28 -5.76 2.59
N SER A 316 2.46 -6.09 3.59
CA SER A 316 1.20 -5.39 3.84
C SER A 316 0.89 -5.33 5.33
N TRP A 317 0.52 -4.14 5.79
CA TRP A 317 0.11 -3.92 7.18
C TRP A 317 -1.37 -4.19 7.38
N SER A 318 -1.72 -4.72 8.55
CA SER A 318 -3.10 -4.71 9.03
C SER A 318 -3.61 -3.28 9.18
N LEU A 319 -4.92 -3.08 9.17
CA LEU A 319 -5.54 -1.76 9.36
C LEU A 319 -5.12 -1.08 10.66
N ALA A 320 -4.83 -1.85 11.70
CA ALA A 320 -4.32 -1.34 12.97
C ALA A 320 -2.80 -1.06 12.96
N GLY A 321 -2.08 -1.40 11.90
CA GLY A 321 -0.64 -1.20 11.78
C GLY A 321 0.21 -2.04 12.73
N ASN A 322 -0.34 -3.11 13.34
CA ASN A 322 0.31 -3.93 14.35
C ASN A 322 0.67 -5.35 13.89
N ILE A 323 0.21 -5.75 12.73
CA ILE A 323 0.54 -7.03 12.09
C ILE A 323 1.04 -6.74 10.67
N LEU A 324 2.15 -7.36 10.31
CA LEU A 324 2.71 -7.32 8.96
C LEU A 324 2.53 -8.68 8.30
N ALA A 325 1.91 -8.69 7.13
CA ALA A 325 1.89 -9.84 6.24
C ALA A 325 3.07 -9.75 5.26
N VAL A 326 3.76 -10.87 5.07
CA VAL A 326 4.92 -11.00 4.17
C VAL A 326 4.67 -12.15 3.21
N SER A 327 4.68 -11.86 1.90
CA SER A 327 4.52 -12.85 0.84
C SER A 327 5.85 -13.18 0.21
N CYS A 328 6.23 -14.46 0.23
CA CYS A 328 7.49 -14.98 -0.29
C CYS A 328 7.27 -15.77 -1.59
N GLY A 329 8.31 -15.87 -2.42
CA GLY A 329 8.30 -16.60 -3.68
C GLY A 329 8.11 -18.11 -3.54
N ASP A 330 8.24 -18.65 -2.33
CA ASP A 330 7.94 -20.06 -2.00
C ASP A 330 6.43 -20.36 -1.89
N GLY A 331 5.57 -19.36 -2.15
CA GLY A 331 4.11 -19.48 -2.09
C GLY A 331 3.52 -19.31 -0.68
N LYS A 332 4.33 -19.02 0.32
CA LYS A 332 3.87 -18.85 1.70
C LYS A 332 3.64 -17.38 2.05
N VAL A 333 2.67 -17.15 2.91
CA VAL A 333 2.41 -15.85 3.54
C VAL A 333 2.60 -15.99 5.04
N THR A 334 3.51 -15.20 5.61
CA THR A 334 3.80 -15.18 7.05
C THR A 334 3.28 -13.91 7.68
N LEU A 335 2.74 -14.02 8.90
CA LEU A 335 2.23 -12.90 9.68
C LEU A 335 3.17 -12.60 10.85
N TRP A 336 3.57 -11.34 10.98
CA TRP A 336 4.56 -10.87 11.93
C TRP A 336 3.99 -9.82 12.86
N LYS A 337 4.41 -9.87 14.12
CA LYS A 337 4.00 -8.91 15.14
C LYS A 337 5.18 -8.55 16.04
N GLU A 338 5.28 -7.28 16.43
CA GLU A 338 6.24 -6.84 17.43
C GLU A 338 5.73 -7.23 18.83
N ASN A 339 6.57 -7.90 19.61
CA ASN A 339 6.26 -8.23 21.00
C ASN A 339 6.57 -7.05 21.94
N LEU A 340 6.24 -7.18 23.22
CA LEU A 340 6.46 -6.13 24.23
C LEU A 340 7.92 -5.79 24.48
N LYS A 341 8.86 -6.61 23.99
CA LYS A 341 10.31 -6.37 24.08
C LYS A 341 10.89 -5.70 22.84
N GLY A 342 10.03 -5.34 21.85
CA GLY A 342 10.45 -4.74 20.59
C GLY A 342 11.05 -5.75 19.59
N VAL A 343 10.80 -7.04 19.77
CA VAL A 343 11.26 -8.10 18.86
C VAL A 343 10.12 -8.52 17.96
N TRP A 344 10.39 -8.63 16.66
CA TRP A 344 9.43 -9.12 15.67
C TRP A 344 9.41 -10.64 15.64
N GLU A 345 8.23 -11.21 15.81
CA GLU A 345 8.00 -12.65 15.85
C GLU A 345 6.96 -13.05 14.80
N CYS A 346 7.18 -14.18 14.15
CA CYS A 346 6.18 -14.78 13.27
C CYS A 346 5.07 -15.39 14.14
N VAL A 347 3.86 -14.91 13.97
CA VAL A 347 2.69 -15.35 14.77
C VAL A 347 1.83 -16.36 14.02
N ASN A 348 1.92 -16.41 12.69
CA ASN A 348 1.21 -17.37 11.86
C ASN A 348 1.86 -17.55 10.49
N GLU A 349 1.68 -18.72 9.89
CA GLU A 349 2.05 -19.03 8.51
C GLU A 349 0.80 -19.55 7.80
N LEU A 350 0.46 -18.92 6.68
CA LEU A 350 -0.62 -19.34 5.81
C LEU A 350 0.01 -20.05 4.61
N ALA A 351 -0.27 -21.35 4.46
CA ALA A 351 0.09 -22.08 3.25
C ALA A 351 -0.97 -21.85 2.17
N SER A 352 -0.53 -21.73 0.92
CA SER A 352 -1.39 -21.66 -0.27
C SER A 352 -2.05 -23.01 -0.55
#